data_7875112a340ea651ebae2287b3651c4f
#
_entry.id   7875112a340ea651ebae2287b3651c4f
#
_cell.length_a   1.000
_cell.length_b   1.000
_cell.length_c   1.000
_cell.angle_alpha   90.00
_cell.angle_beta   90.00
_cell.angle_gamma   90.00
#
_symmetry.space_group_name_H-M   'P 1'
#
loop_
_entity.id
_entity.type
_entity.pdbx_description
1 polymer ?
#
loop_
_entity_poly.entity_id
_entity_poly.type
_entity_poly.pdbx_seq_one_letter_code
_entity_poly.pdbx_strand_id
1 'polypeptide(L)'
;MEDRWRSAYERAGAGDIGSFLAADPELVTMESRRFGNALRSVFEELRDGEAALIVGHSPMQEAAVYGLTGQIVEPLGKGEGAIVLEENGSFSAERAP
;
A
#
# COMPACT_ATOMS: atom_id res chain seq x y z
N MET A 1 9.74 -6.55 12.30
CA MET A 1 9.48 -5.75 11.09
C MET A 1 9.32 -4.27 11.37
N GLU A 2 8.68 -3.91 12.48
CA GLU A 2 8.56 -2.50 12.90
C GLU A 2 9.91 -1.80 13.06
N ASP A 3 10.90 -2.47 13.64
CA ASP A 3 12.22 -1.90 13.82
C ASP A 3 12.92 -1.60 12.50
N ARG A 4 12.68 -2.43 11.48
CA ARG A 4 13.26 -2.21 10.16
C ARG A 4 12.59 -1.04 9.44
N TRP A 5 11.26 -0.87 9.59
CA TRP A 5 10.54 0.29 9.09
C TRP A 5 11.03 1.57 9.78
N ARG A 6 11.25 1.51 11.08
CA ARG A 6 11.78 2.64 11.84
C ARG A 6 13.16 3.05 11.35
N SER A 7 14.05 2.07 11.16
CA SER A 7 15.40 2.33 10.64
C SER A 7 15.35 2.93 9.25
N ALA A 8 14.45 2.44 8.39
CA ALA A 8 14.28 2.98 7.05
C ALA A 8 13.76 4.41 7.10
N TYR A 9 12.82 4.71 7.99
CA TYR A 9 12.30 6.06 8.19
C TYR A 9 13.41 7.03 8.61
N GLU A 10 14.24 6.62 9.56
CA GLU A 10 15.35 7.44 10.05
C GLU A 10 16.35 7.75 8.93
N ARG A 11 16.65 6.78 8.08
CA ARG A 11 17.57 6.98 6.95
C ARG A 11 16.92 7.79 5.82
N ALA A 12 15.64 7.57 5.57
CA ALA A 12 14.92 8.24 4.50
C ALA A 12 14.64 9.71 4.80
N GLY A 13 14.41 10.03 6.07
CA GLY A 13 14.02 11.38 6.50
C GLY A 13 12.57 11.73 6.17
N ALA A 14 11.79 10.79 5.63
CA ALA A 14 10.40 10.98 5.27
C ALA A 14 9.66 9.64 5.29
N GLY A 15 8.34 9.69 5.37
CA GLY A 15 7.50 8.50 5.53
C GLY A 15 6.77 8.03 4.27
N ASP A 16 7.14 8.53 3.10
CA ASP A 16 6.52 8.10 1.85
C ASP A 16 7.24 6.87 1.24
N ILE A 17 6.51 6.12 0.45
CA ILE A 17 7.03 4.87 -0.15
C ILE A 17 8.26 5.12 -1.03
N GLY A 18 8.28 6.22 -1.78
CA GLY A 18 9.43 6.55 -2.61
C GLY A 18 10.71 6.73 -1.80
N SER A 19 10.61 7.40 -0.65
CA SER A 19 11.75 7.59 0.26
C SER A 19 12.17 6.29 0.92
N PHE A 20 11.21 5.44 1.32
CA PHE A 20 11.52 4.11 1.84
C PHE A 20 12.21 3.22 0.79
N LEU A 21 11.77 3.29 -0.47
CA LEU A 21 12.40 2.55 -1.57
C LEU A 21 13.86 2.93 -1.73
N ALA A 22 14.17 4.23 -1.61
CA ALA A 22 15.55 4.71 -1.68
C ALA A 22 16.38 4.24 -0.49
N ALA A 23 15.80 4.22 0.72
CA ALA A 23 16.50 3.86 1.94
C ALA A 23 16.65 2.35 2.14
N ASP A 24 15.62 1.58 1.82
CA ASP A 24 15.60 0.13 2.01
C ASP A 24 14.69 -0.53 0.95
N PRO A 25 15.18 -0.64 -0.29
CA PRO A 25 14.38 -1.19 -1.38
C PRO A 25 13.93 -2.64 -1.13
N GLU A 26 14.75 -3.42 -0.47
CA GLU A 26 14.44 -4.82 -0.18
C GLU A 26 13.26 -4.95 0.78
N LEU A 27 13.21 -4.10 1.81
CA LEU A 27 12.10 -4.07 2.75
C LEU A 27 10.79 -3.71 2.04
N VAL A 28 10.80 -2.65 1.24
CA VAL A 28 9.61 -2.20 0.53
C VAL A 28 9.12 -3.26 -0.45
N THR A 29 10.03 -3.86 -1.21
CA THR A 29 9.68 -4.91 -2.17
C THR A 29 9.03 -6.11 -1.48
N MET A 30 9.62 -6.56 -0.38
CA MET A 30 9.11 -7.72 0.36
C MET A 30 7.73 -7.44 0.97
N GLU A 31 7.60 -6.31 1.66
CA GLU A 31 6.36 -5.96 2.35
C GLU A 31 5.24 -5.56 1.38
N SER A 32 5.60 -4.88 0.30
CA SER A 32 4.62 -4.53 -0.74
C SER A 32 4.06 -5.78 -1.41
N ARG A 33 4.90 -6.78 -1.65
CA ARG A 33 4.44 -8.06 -2.21
C ARG A 33 3.51 -8.76 -1.23
N ARG A 34 3.88 -8.81 0.03
CA ARG A 34 3.09 -9.47 1.07
C ARG A 34 1.71 -8.82 1.24
N PHE A 35 1.68 -7.52 1.43
CA PHE A 35 0.43 -6.79 1.64
C PHE A 35 -0.36 -6.63 0.34
N GLY A 36 0.31 -6.49 -0.79
CA GLY A 36 -0.36 -6.46 -2.10
C GLY A 36 -1.08 -7.78 -2.40
N ASN A 37 -0.46 -8.91 -2.05
CA ASN A 37 -1.09 -10.22 -2.21
C ASN A 37 -2.30 -10.37 -1.28
N ALA A 38 -2.24 -9.80 -0.08
CA ALA A 38 -3.38 -9.81 0.83
C ALA A 38 -4.56 -9.04 0.25
N LEU A 39 -4.31 -7.87 -0.34
CA LEU A 39 -5.35 -7.10 -1.03
C LEU A 39 -5.92 -7.86 -2.23
N ARG A 40 -5.05 -8.49 -3.01
CA ARG A 40 -5.48 -9.29 -4.17
C ARG A 40 -6.45 -10.40 -3.74
N SER A 41 -6.15 -11.05 -2.61
CA SER A 41 -7.02 -12.09 -2.07
C SER A 41 -8.41 -11.57 -1.72
N VAL A 42 -8.50 -10.34 -1.23
CA VAL A 42 -9.79 -9.70 -0.96
C VAL A 42 -10.58 -9.53 -2.26
N PHE A 43 -9.93 -9.03 -3.33
CA PHE A 43 -10.59 -8.86 -4.62
C PHE A 43 -11.07 -10.19 -5.21
N GLU A 44 -10.33 -11.27 -4.99
CA GLU A 44 -10.72 -12.59 -5.47
C GLU A 44 -12.03 -13.09 -4.86
N GLU A 45 -12.36 -12.61 -3.66
CA GLU A 45 -13.60 -12.95 -2.96
C GLU A 45 -14.75 -12.00 -3.26
N LEU A 46 -14.48 -10.85 -3.87
CA LEU A 46 -15.51 -9.89 -4.23
C LEU A 46 -16.16 -10.23 -5.56
N ARG A 47 -17.46 -10.04 -5.62
CA ARG A 47 -18.23 -10.15 -6.87
C ARG A 47 -18.31 -8.76 -7.51
N ASP A 48 -18.66 -8.73 -8.79
CA ASP A 48 -18.87 -7.46 -9.50
C ASP A 48 -19.87 -6.59 -8.75
N GLY A 49 -19.50 -5.33 -8.55
CA GLY A 49 -20.31 -4.36 -7.83
C GLY A 49 -20.20 -4.40 -6.32
N GLU A 50 -19.46 -5.36 -5.77
CA GLU A 50 -19.22 -5.41 -4.34
C GLU A 50 -17.98 -4.61 -3.96
N ALA A 51 -17.93 -4.17 -2.70
CA ALA A 51 -16.81 -3.43 -2.15
C ALA A 51 -16.50 -3.92 -0.75
N ALA A 52 -15.24 -3.79 -0.34
CA ALA A 52 -14.81 -4.10 1.02
C ALA A 52 -14.09 -2.89 1.60
N LEU A 53 -14.27 -2.68 2.91
CA LEU A 53 -13.52 -1.68 3.64
C LEU A 53 -12.39 -2.37 4.40
N ILE A 54 -11.16 -1.93 4.16
CA ILE A 54 -9.99 -2.48 4.84
C ILE A 54 -9.37 -1.38 5.68
N VAL A 55 -9.18 -1.67 6.96
CA VAL A 55 -8.59 -0.74 7.91
C VAL A 55 -7.17 -1.18 8.22
N GLY A 56 -6.25 -0.25 8.16
CA GLY A 56 -4.85 -0.49 8.45
C GLY A 56 -4.18 0.80 8.87
N HIS A 57 -2.87 0.86 8.75
CA HIS A 57 -2.11 2.06 9.11
C HIS A 57 -0.86 2.19 8.22
N SER A 58 -0.31 3.39 8.19
CA SER A 58 0.92 3.69 7.44
C SER A 58 2.13 3.08 8.13
N PRO A 59 3.16 2.69 7.37
CA PRO A 59 3.24 2.75 5.90
C PRO A 59 2.70 1.49 5.21
N MET A 60 2.08 0.58 5.95
CA MET A 60 1.61 -0.72 5.43
C MET A 60 0.51 -0.55 4.38
N GLN A 61 -0.38 0.42 4.56
CA GLN A 61 -1.44 0.70 3.59
C GLN A 61 -0.84 1.12 2.24
N GLU A 62 0.10 2.06 2.27
CA GLU A 62 0.75 2.55 1.05
C GLU A 62 1.57 1.46 0.39
N ALA A 63 2.23 0.60 1.19
CA ALA A 63 2.98 -0.54 0.67
C ALA A 63 2.05 -1.54 -0.03
N ALA A 64 0.87 -1.79 0.55
CA ALA A 64 -0.12 -2.69 -0.04
C ALA A 64 -0.60 -2.17 -1.39
N VAL A 65 -0.92 -0.88 -1.48
CA VAL A 65 -1.34 -0.25 -2.74
C VAL A 65 -0.24 -0.34 -3.77
N TYR A 66 0.99 -0.02 -3.40
CA TYR A 66 2.14 -0.11 -4.29
C TYR A 66 2.35 -1.54 -4.82
N GLY A 67 2.26 -2.53 -3.92
CA GLY A 67 2.45 -3.93 -4.30
C GLY A 67 1.38 -4.45 -5.25
N LEU A 68 0.14 -3.95 -5.11
CA LEU A 68 -0.97 -4.38 -5.95
C LEU A 68 -1.03 -3.63 -7.29
N THR A 69 -0.79 -2.32 -7.26
CA THR A 69 -1.04 -1.45 -8.42
C THR A 69 0.23 -0.96 -9.11
N GLY A 70 1.37 -0.98 -8.43
CA GLY A 70 2.60 -0.34 -8.90
C GLY A 70 2.60 1.18 -8.72
N GLN A 71 1.52 1.75 -8.19
CA GLN A 71 1.39 3.18 -7.98
C GLN A 71 1.86 3.56 -6.57
N ILE A 72 2.61 4.66 -6.48
CA ILE A 72 3.02 5.23 -5.20
C ILE A 72 2.00 6.28 -4.80
N VAL A 73 1.34 6.08 -3.66
CA VAL A 73 0.42 7.07 -3.12
C VAL A 73 1.11 7.85 -2.01
N GLU A 74 0.74 9.13 -1.86
CA GLU A 74 1.24 9.96 -0.77
C GLU A 74 0.83 9.38 0.58
N PRO A 75 1.60 9.62 1.65
CA PRO A 75 1.26 9.09 2.96
C PRO A 75 -0.16 9.44 3.38
N LEU A 76 -0.87 8.42 3.88
CA LEU A 76 -2.26 8.58 4.34
C LEU A 76 -2.27 8.91 5.82
N GLY A 77 -2.89 10.01 6.19
CA GLY A 77 -3.06 10.43 7.57
C GLY A 77 -4.32 9.85 8.19
N LYS A 78 -4.61 10.24 9.42
CA LYS A 78 -5.84 9.82 10.10
C LYS A 78 -7.06 10.27 9.30
N GLY A 79 -7.99 9.35 9.10
CA GLY A 79 -9.21 9.62 8.37
C GLY A 79 -9.05 9.71 6.86
N GLU A 80 -7.84 9.55 6.37
CA GLU A 80 -7.58 9.52 4.94
C GLU A 80 -7.55 8.08 4.43
N GLY A 81 -7.83 7.91 3.14
CA GLY A 81 -7.83 6.60 2.54
C GLY A 81 -7.59 6.65 1.05
N ALA A 82 -7.50 5.48 0.46
CA ALA A 82 -7.40 5.33 -0.97
C ALA A 82 -8.49 4.38 -1.46
N ILE A 83 -8.96 4.63 -2.66
CA ILE A 83 -9.91 3.76 -3.34
C ILE A 83 -9.12 2.95 -4.35
N VAL A 84 -9.18 1.63 -4.23
CA VAL A 84 -8.51 0.72 -5.15
C VAL A 84 -9.58 0.08 -6.03
N LEU A 85 -9.37 0.14 -7.32
CA LEU A 85 -10.32 -0.36 -8.32
C LEU A 85 -9.71 -1.47 -9.14
N GLU A 86 -10.50 -2.48 -9.43
CA GLU A 86 -10.15 -3.52 -10.40
C GLU A 86 -11.05 -3.41 -11.62
N GLU A 87 -10.44 -3.29 -12.79
CA GLU A 87 -11.16 -3.31 -14.07
C GLU A 87 -10.41 -4.23 -15.04
N ASN A 88 -11.09 -5.25 -15.51
CA ASN A 88 -10.54 -6.19 -16.50
C ASN A 88 -9.18 -6.78 -16.08
N GLY A 89 -9.04 -7.09 -14.80
CA GLY A 89 -7.82 -7.67 -14.26
C GLY A 89 -6.71 -6.67 -13.96
N SER A 90 -6.94 -5.38 -14.18
CA SER A 90 -5.99 -4.32 -13.86
C SER A 90 -6.41 -3.58 -12.60
N PHE A 91 -5.44 -3.21 -11.79
CA PHE A 91 -5.68 -2.49 -10.53
C PHE A 91 -5.17 -1.07 -10.63
N SER A 92 -5.94 -0.14 -10.08
CA SER A 92 -5.55 1.26 -9.96
C SER A 92 -5.98 1.80 -8.61
N ALA A 93 -5.38 2.92 -8.21
CA ALA A 93 -5.69 3.54 -6.92
C ALA A 93 -5.78 5.04 -7.05
N GLU A 94 -6.67 5.64 -6.24
CA GLU A 94 -6.79 7.09 -6.13
C GLU A 94 -7.09 7.43 -4.68
N ARG A 95 -6.73 8.65 -4.25
CA ARG A 95 -7.07 9.09 -2.89
C ARG A 95 -8.57 9.26 -2.78
N ALA A 96 -9.11 8.84 -1.65
CA ALA A 96 -10.52 9.09 -1.35
C ALA A 96 -10.72 10.58 -1.08
N PRO A 97 -11.83 11.15 -1.54
CA PRO A 97 -12.13 12.57 -1.31
C PRO A 97 -12.41 12.88 0.16
#